data_0bb50b63886907ff188aa3e0ded641c9
#
_entry.id   0bb50b63886907ff188aa3e0ded641c9
#
_cell.length_a   1.000
_cell.length_b   1.000
_cell.length_c   1.000
_cell.angle_alpha   90.00
_cell.angle_beta   90.00
_cell.angle_gamma   90.00
#
_symmetry.space_group_name_H-M   'P 1'
#
loop_
_entity.id
_entity.type
_entity.pdbx_description
1 polymer ?
#
loop_
_entity_poly.entity_id
_entity_poly.type
_entity_poly.pdbx_seq_one_letter_code
_entity_poly.pdbx_strand_id
1 'polypeptide(L)'
;MYRRAHAHHLRKGRTTQANQIYLVTIVCYERKTIFENIECGRAVVHELQGIETNAKTLCFVIMPDHIHWLMQLNTELELSRCIQKFKGNVTRRLHKRALITGRVWENNFHDSAIRREKDLLATARYVVANPLRAGLVKSLRDYPLWDAIWL
;
A
#
# COMPACT_ATOMS: atom_id res chain seq x y z
N MET A 1 7.58 6.02 -12.96
CA MET A 1 6.58 6.04 -11.94
C MET A 1 6.86 5.06 -10.80
N TYR A 2 6.63 3.79 -11.02
CA TYR A 2 6.98 2.80 -10.01
C TYR A 2 8.44 2.45 -10.05
N ARG A 3 8.98 2.20 -8.88
CA ARG A 3 10.28 1.56 -8.75
C ARG A 3 10.07 0.05 -8.72
N ARG A 4 10.98 -0.67 -9.33
CA ARG A 4 10.92 -2.12 -9.38
C ARG A 4 11.32 -2.74 -8.05
N ALA A 5 11.22 -4.05 -7.95
CA ALA A 5 11.52 -4.78 -6.73
C ALA A 5 12.92 -4.51 -6.17
N HIS A 6 13.86 -4.11 -7.01
CA HIS A 6 15.23 -3.80 -6.55
C HIS A 6 15.37 -2.34 -6.07
N ALA A 7 14.29 -1.60 -5.91
CA ALA A 7 14.32 -0.22 -5.40
C ALA A 7 15.04 -0.11 -4.05
N HIS A 8 15.05 -1.19 -3.28
CA HIS A 8 15.83 -1.28 -2.06
C HIS A 8 17.29 -0.89 -2.26
N HIS A 9 17.91 -1.35 -3.34
CA HIS A 9 19.28 -0.97 -3.66
C HIS A 9 19.41 0.50 -4.01
N LEU A 10 18.41 1.06 -4.66
CA LEU A 10 18.39 2.46 -5.06
C LEU A 10 18.26 3.40 -3.86
N ARG A 11 17.66 2.93 -2.77
CA ARG A 11 17.52 3.71 -1.55
C ARG A 11 18.72 3.60 -0.63
N LYS A 12 19.57 2.61 -0.85
CA LYS A 12 20.75 2.39 -0.03
C LYS A 12 21.69 3.59 -0.14
N GLY A 13 22.05 4.16 0.99
CA GLY A 13 22.89 5.35 1.02
C GLY A 13 22.16 6.67 0.88
N ARG A 14 20.82 6.64 0.69
CA ARG A 14 19.98 7.84 0.67
C ARG A 14 19.24 7.97 2.00
N THR A 15 19.08 9.20 2.46
CA THR A 15 18.28 9.49 3.65
C THR A 15 16.83 9.64 3.26
N THR A 16 15.93 8.92 3.94
CA THR A 16 14.50 9.12 3.81
C THR A 16 14.11 10.38 4.54
N GLN A 17 13.45 11.30 3.86
CA GLN A 17 13.01 12.55 4.47
C GLN A 17 11.67 12.36 5.16
N ALA A 18 11.54 12.93 6.38
CA ALA A 18 10.27 12.98 7.07
C ALA A 18 9.29 13.84 6.25
N ASN A 19 8.00 13.49 6.31
CA ASN A 19 6.91 14.16 5.59
C ASN A 19 6.97 14.01 4.07
N GLN A 20 7.89 13.23 3.56
CA GLN A 20 7.92 12.90 2.14
C GLN A 20 6.72 12.01 1.79
N ILE A 21 6.10 12.29 0.66
CA ILE A 21 4.96 11.51 0.14
C ILE A 21 5.47 10.48 -0.85
N TYR A 22 4.99 9.25 -0.72
CA TYR A 22 5.34 8.14 -1.61
C TYR A 22 4.08 7.44 -2.10
N LEU A 23 4.11 7.02 -3.36
CA LEU A 23 3.21 5.99 -3.83
C LEU A 23 3.93 4.66 -3.66
N VAL A 24 3.34 3.78 -2.87
CA VAL A 24 3.92 2.46 -2.56
C VAL A 24 3.04 1.39 -3.16
N THR A 25 3.64 0.39 -3.78
CA THR A 25 2.95 -0.79 -4.30
C THR A 25 3.53 -2.02 -3.63
N ILE A 26 2.67 -2.80 -3.00
CA ILE A 26 3.05 -4.01 -2.28
C ILE A 26 2.30 -5.18 -2.91
N VAL A 27 3.02 -6.20 -3.32
CA VAL A 27 2.48 -7.31 -4.11
C VAL A 27 2.42 -8.58 -3.27
N CYS A 28 1.32 -9.33 -3.42
CA CYS A 28 1.16 -10.62 -2.75
C CYS A 28 2.13 -11.66 -3.32
N TYR A 29 2.55 -12.59 -2.45
CA TYR A 29 3.46 -13.66 -2.81
C TYR A 29 2.92 -14.45 -4.00
N GLU A 30 3.72 -14.59 -5.06
CA GLU A 30 3.36 -15.27 -6.30
C GLU A 30 2.06 -14.72 -6.92
N ARG A 31 1.76 -13.46 -6.67
CA ARG A 31 0.55 -12.80 -7.17
C ARG A 31 -0.73 -13.53 -6.79
N LYS A 32 -0.74 -14.25 -5.67
CA LYS A 32 -1.95 -14.89 -5.16
C LYS A 32 -3.00 -13.83 -4.85
N THR A 33 -4.24 -14.15 -5.16
CA THR A 33 -5.36 -13.21 -4.99
C THR A 33 -5.92 -13.26 -3.56
N ILE A 34 -5.05 -13.00 -2.59
CA ILE A 34 -5.35 -13.09 -1.16
C ILE A 34 -6.52 -12.18 -0.79
N PHE A 35 -6.58 -11.00 -1.39
CA PHE A 35 -7.56 -9.97 -1.01
C PHE A 35 -8.89 -10.09 -1.74
N GLU A 36 -9.08 -11.16 -2.53
CA GLU A 36 -10.43 -11.54 -2.93
C GLU A 36 -11.27 -11.93 -1.73
N ASN A 37 -10.64 -12.44 -0.68
CA ASN A 37 -11.30 -12.63 0.60
C ASN A 37 -11.42 -11.27 1.28
N ILE A 38 -12.64 -10.78 1.46
CA ILE A 38 -12.89 -9.45 2.03
C ILE A 38 -12.32 -9.30 3.45
N GLU A 39 -12.29 -10.38 4.23
CA GLU A 39 -11.73 -10.33 5.58
C GLU A 39 -10.23 -10.09 5.55
N CYS A 40 -9.53 -10.64 4.55
CA CYS A 40 -8.11 -10.36 4.36
C CYS A 40 -7.87 -8.90 4.00
N GLY A 41 -8.71 -8.35 3.13
CA GLY A 41 -8.65 -6.93 2.78
C GLY A 41 -8.92 -6.02 3.97
N ARG A 42 -9.89 -6.36 4.79
CA ARG A 42 -10.20 -5.60 6.02
C ARG A 42 -9.05 -5.61 7.01
N ALA A 43 -8.31 -6.71 7.08
CA ALA A 43 -7.12 -6.77 7.91
C ALA A 43 -6.08 -5.73 7.48
N VAL A 44 -5.91 -5.54 6.18
CA VAL A 44 -5.03 -4.52 5.63
C VAL A 44 -5.52 -3.12 6.03
N VAL A 45 -6.80 -2.84 5.88
CA VAL A 45 -7.38 -1.54 6.26
C VAL A 45 -7.11 -1.26 7.74
N HIS A 46 -7.31 -2.26 8.59
CA HIS A 46 -7.06 -2.14 10.02
C HIS A 46 -5.60 -1.78 10.29
N GLU A 47 -4.66 -2.43 9.61
CA GLU A 47 -3.24 -2.14 9.82
C GLU A 47 -2.80 -0.80 9.22
N LEU A 48 -3.47 -0.33 8.17
CA LEU A 48 -3.24 1.03 7.67
C LEU A 48 -3.62 2.05 8.73
N GLN A 49 -4.72 1.84 9.44
CA GLN A 49 -5.12 2.69 10.57
C GLN A 49 -4.12 2.60 11.71
N GLY A 50 -3.63 1.40 12.01
CA GLY A 50 -2.69 1.18 13.09
C GLY A 50 -1.32 1.78 12.88
N ILE A 51 -0.91 2.03 11.64
CA ILE A 51 0.41 2.59 11.33
C ILE A 51 0.37 4.11 11.09
N GLU A 52 -0.76 4.74 11.33
CA GLU A 52 -0.98 6.16 11.03
C GLU A 52 0.06 7.09 11.68
N THR A 53 0.57 6.73 12.85
CA THR A 53 1.61 7.52 13.53
C THR A 53 2.93 7.51 12.78
N ASN A 54 3.22 6.46 12.02
CA ASN A 54 4.44 6.34 11.21
C ASN A 54 4.22 6.87 9.79
N ALA A 55 3.05 6.61 9.23
CA ALA A 55 2.74 6.97 7.85
C ALA A 55 1.27 7.33 7.75
N LYS A 56 1.00 8.60 7.46
CA LYS A 56 -0.37 9.06 7.23
C LYS A 56 -0.84 8.56 5.88
N THR A 57 -1.96 7.85 5.85
CA THR A 57 -2.56 7.38 4.61
C THR A 57 -3.31 8.53 3.95
N LEU A 58 -2.94 8.84 2.70
CA LEU A 58 -3.63 9.84 1.89
C LEU A 58 -4.71 9.19 1.03
N CYS A 59 -4.39 8.08 0.42
CA CYS A 59 -5.38 7.21 -0.22
C CYS A 59 -4.79 5.81 -0.39
N PHE A 60 -5.66 4.84 -0.61
CA PHE A 60 -5.23 3.49 -0.89
C PHE A 60 -6.28 2.78 -1.73
N VAL A 61 -5.86 1.71 -2.37
CA VAL A 61 -6.76 0.71 -2.95
C VAL A 61 -6.12 -0.66 -2.74
N ILE A 62 -6.94 -1.62 -2.29
CA ILE A 62 -6.50 -2.99 -2.10
C ILE A 62 -7.08 -3.80 -3.24
N MET A 63 -6.21 -4.14 -4.20
CA MET A 63 -6.54 -4.99 -5.33
C MET A 63 -6.44 -6.45 -4.91
N PRO A 64 -6.99 -7.40 -5.69
CA PRO A 64 -6.96 -8.80 -5.27
C PRO A 64 -5.57 -9.34 -4.93
N ASP A 65 -4.53 -8.90 -5.63
CA ASP A 65 -3.18 -9.44 -5.50
C ASP A 65 -2.12 -8.40 -5.15
N HIS A 66 -2.51 -7.17 -4.85
CA HIS A 66 -1.57 -6.10 -4.50
C HIS A 66 -2.29 -4.93 -3.87
N ILE A 67 -1.50 -4.02 -3.32
CA ILE A 67 -2.00 -2.79 -2.68
C ILE A 67 -1.28 -1.61 -3.32
N HIS A 68 -2.02 -0.54 -3.62
CA HIS A 68 -1.45 0.78 -3.86
C HIS A 68 -1.74 1.65 -2.65
N TRP A 69 -0.70 2.26 -2.11
CA TRP A 69 -0.80 3.05 -0.89
C TRP A 69 -0.07 4.38 -1.09
N LEU A 70 -0.83 5.46 -1.14
CA LEU A 70 -0.27 6.81 -1.20
C LEU A 70 -0.20 7.31 0.24
N MET A 71 1.02 7.57 0.72
CA MET A 71 1.24 7.84 2.13
C MET A 71 2.26 8.94 2.33
N GLN A 72 2.14 9.63 3.45
CA GLN A 72 3.11 10.61 3.89
C GLN A 72 3.85 10.07 5.11
N LEU A 73 5.15 9.98 4.98
CA LEU A 73 5.98 9.46 6.06
C LEU A 73 6.09 10.51 7.16
N ASN A 74 5.59 10.20 8.35
CA ASN A 74 5.46 11.15 9.46
C ASN A 74 6.62 11.14 10.45
N THR A 75 7.53 10.17 10.33
CA THR A 75 8.59 9.98 11.30
C THR A 75 9.95 9.93 10.63
N GLU A 76 11.00 9.85 11.42
CA GLU A 76 12.34 9.62 10.91
C GLU A 76 12.59 8.15 10.56
N LEU A 77 11.58 7.30 10.74
CA LEU A 77 11.65 5.90 10.33
C LEU A 77 11.82 5.83 8.82
N GLU A 78 12.79 5.06 8.36
CA GLU A 78 13.00 4.87 6.92
C GLU A 78 11.79 4.21 6.28
N LEU A 79 11.53 4.56 5.03
CA LEU A 79 10.41 4.01 4.29
C LEU A 79 10.43 2.47 4.29
N SER A 80 11.57 1.87 4.01
CA SER A 80 11.69 0.40 3.97
C SER A 80 11.33 -0.23 5.31
N ARG A 81 11.71 0.40 6.43
CA ARG A 81 11.35 -0.10 7.76
C ARG A 81 9.87 0.06 8.05
N CYS A 82 9.28 1.15 7.61
CA CYS A 82 7.84 1.38 7.74
C CYS A 82 7.06 0.30 6.98
N ILE A 83 7.45 0.02 5.74
CA ILE A 83 6.80 -1.00 4.93
C ILE A 83 7.01 -2.39 5.55
N GLN A 84 8.21 -2.70 6.03
CA GLN A 84 8.48 -3.96 6.69
C GLN A 84 7.58 -4.17 7.91
N LYS A 85 7.42 -3.13 8.73
CA LYS A 85 6.54 -3.16 9.90
C LYS A 85 5.10 -3.40 9.50
N PHE A 86 4.62 -2.67 8.48
CA PHE A 86 3.27 -2.83 7.96
C PHE A 86 3.03 -4.25 7.46
N LYS A 87 3.91 -4.76 6.60
CA LYS A 87 3.80 -6.11 6.04
C LYS A 87 3.77 -7.16 7.15
N GLY A 88 4.64 -7.01 8.14
CA GLY A 88 4.69 -7.94 9.27
C GLY A 88 3.41 -7.92 10.11
N ASN A 89 2.86 -6.72 10.34
CA ASN A 89 1.61 -6.59 11.10
C ASN A 89 0.44 -7.26 10.37
N VAL A 90 0.34 -7.05 9.05
CA VAL A 90 -0.70 -7.71 8.25
C VAL A 90 -0.55 -9.22 8.30
N THR A 91 0.66 -9.71 8.08
CA THR A 91 0.93 -11.16 8.09
C THR A 91 0.53 -11.79 9.41
N ARG A 92 0.94 -11.18 10.54
CA ARG A 92 0.59 -11.70 11.87
C ARG A 92 -0.92 -11.74 12.08
N ARG A 93 -1.63 -10.71 11.64
CA ARG A 93 -3.09 -10.66 11.77
C ARG A 93 -3.76 -11.75 10.95
N LEU A 94 -3.32 -11.95 9.71
CA LEU A 94 -3.89 -12.98 8.84
C LEU A 94 -3.63 -14.38 9.40
N HIS A 95 -2.43 -14.63 9.89
CA HIS A 95 -2.07 -15.90 10.50
C HIS A 95 -2.85 -16.16 11.80
N LYS A 96 -2.92 -15.14 12.67
CA LYS A 96 -3.61 -15.26 13.95
C LYS A 96 -5.08 -15.55 13.78
N ARG A 97 -5.72 -14.96 12.77
CA ARG A 97 -7.14 -15.17 12.46
C ARG A 97 -7.36 -16.41 11.59
N ALA A 98 -6.31 -17.16 11.29
CA ALA A 98 -6.36 -18.36 10.44
C ALA A 98 -6.97 -18.08 9.04
N LEU A 99 -6.81 -16.86 8.54
CA LEU A 99 -7.32 -16.49 7.21
C LEU A 99 -6.38 -16.97 6.11
N ILE A 100 -5.10 -17.10 6.42
CA ILE A 100 -4.09 -17.58 5.49
C ILE A 100 -2.96 -18.24 6.25
N THR A 101 -2.25 -19.15 5.59
CA THR A 101 -1.03 -19.77 6.12
C THR A 101 0.11 -19.49 5.15
N GLY A 102 1.35 -19.43 5.67
CA GLY A 102 2.53 -19.23 4.84
C GLY A 102 2.76 -17.77 4.47
N ARG A 103 3.52 -17.58 3.40
CA ARG A 103 3.92 -16.25 2.95
C ARG A 103 2.74 -15.47 2.40
N VAL A 104 2.71 -14.18 2.74
CA VAL A 104 1.68 -13.25 2.27
C VAL A 104 2.24 -12.36 1.15
N TRP A 105 3.49 -11.93 1.27
CA TRP A 105 4.05 -10.87 0.44
C TRP A 105 5.25 -11.33 -0.36
N GLU A 106 5.41 -10.71 -1.55
CA GLU A 106 6.68 -10.76 -2.25
C GLU A 106 7.73 -10.01 -1.45
N ASN A 107 8.99 -10.32 -1.69
CA ASN A 107 10.09 -9.54 -1.15
C ASN A 107 10.06 -8.14 -1.77
N ASN A 108 10.56 -7.15 -1.03
CA ASN A 108 10.63 -5.78 -1.52
C ASN A 108 9.26 -5.16 -1.78
N PHE A 109 9.25 -4.01 -2.37
CA PHE A 109 8.07 -3.25 -2.75
C PHE A 109 8.50 -2.23 -3.81
N HIS A 110 7.53 -1.60 -4.47
CA HIS A 110 7.79 -0.52 -5.43
C HIS A 110 7.43 0.80 -4.79
N ASP A 111 8.21 1.85 -5.07
CA ASP A 111 7.94 3.17 -4.52
C ASP A 111 8.27 4.26 -5.51
N SER A 112 7.58 5.38 -5.38
CA SER A 112 7.79 6.58 -6.17
C SER A 112 7.53 7.79 -5.28
N ALA A 113 8.51 8.69 -5.17
CA ALA A 113 8.34 9.91 -4.39
C ALA A 113 7.49 10.91 -5.17
N ILE A 114 6.52 11.50 -4.50
CA ILE A 114 5.64 12.52 -5.07
C ILE A 114 6.07 13.87 -4.50
N ARG A 115 6.65 14.72 -5.35
CA ARG A 115 7.24 15.98 -4.89
C ARG A 115 6.42 17.21 -5.23
N ARG A 116 5.53 17.12 -6.24
CA ARG A 116 4.73 18.26 -6.69
C ARG A 116 3.27 18.02 -6.39
N GLU A 117 2.59 19.07 -5.95
CA GLU A 117 1.18 19.00 -5.58
C GLU A 117 0.29 18.54 -6.74
N LYS A 118 0.56 19.00 -7.96
CA LYS A 118 -0.21 18.59 -9.12
C LYS A 118 -0.12 17.09 -9.38
N ASP A 119 1.03 16.50 -9.07
CA ASP A 119 1.23 15.06 -9.25
C ASP A 119 0.54 14.26 -8.14
N LEU A 120 0.34 14.87 -6.98
CA LEU A 120 -0.33 14.23 -5.86
C LEU A 120 -1.79 13.88 -6.21
N LEU A 121 -2.55 14.85 -6.71
CA LEU A 121 -3.94 14.61 -7.08
C LEU A 121 -4.05 13.64 -8.26
N ALA A 122 -3.18 13.78 -9.26
CA ALA A 122 -3.16 12.87 -10.39
C ALA A 122 -2.86 11.43 -9.93
N THR A 123 -1.91 11.28 -9.00
CA THR A 123 -1.56 9.97 -8.45
C THR A 123 -2.72 9.39 -7.65
N ALA A 124 -3.39 10.20 -6.83
CA ALA A 124 -4.54 9.76 -6.04
C ALA A 124 -5.66 9.25 -6.94
N ARG A 125 -5.97 9.98 -8.02
CA ARG A 125 -6.97 9.55 -9.00
C ARG A 125 -6.58 8.23 -9.67
N TYR A 126 -5.32 8.09 -10.01
CA TYR A 126 -4.79 6.85 -10.57
C TYR A 126 -5.00 5.68 -9.62
N VAL A 127 -4.68 5.87 -8.34
CA VAL A 127 -4.81 4.84 -7.32
C VAL A 127 -6.26 4.37 -7.18
N VAL A 128 -7.19 5.31 -6.95
CA VAL A 128 -8.58 4.93 -6.67
C VAL A 128 -9.30 4.40 -7.91
N ALA A 129 -8.83 4.73 -9.11
CA ALA A 129 -9.43 4.25 -10.35
C ALA A 129 -8.99 2.82 -10.73
N ASN A 130 -8.09 2.20 -9.98
CA ASN A 130 -7.58 0.86 -10.29
C ASN A 130 -8.69 -0.19 -10.48
N PRO A 131 -9.69 -0.28 -9.59
CA PRO A 131 -10.74 -1.29 -9.79
C PRO A 131 -11.54 -1.08 -11.08
N LEU A 132 -11.73 0.17 -11.50
CA LEU A 132 -12.40 0.49 -12.77
C LEU A 132 -11.54 0.05 -13.96
N ARG A 133 -10.25 0.41 -13.94
CA ARG A 133 -9.33 0.05 -15.04
C ARG A 133 -9.16 -1.46 -15.16
N ALA A 134 -9.19 -2.17 -14.04
CA ALA A 134 -9.07 -3.62 -14.03
C ALA A 134 -10.38 -4.33 -14.41
N GLY A 135 -11.46 -3.59 -14.59
CA GLY A 135 -12.75 -4.17 -14.94
C GLY A 135 -13.44 -4.90 -13.80
N LEU A 136 -13.04 -4.67 -12.56
CA LEU A 136 -13.62 -5.34 -11.39
C LEU A 136 -14.99 -4.79 -11.05
N VAL A 137 -15.20 -3.51 -11.29
CA VAL A 137 -16.48 -2.82 -11.03
C VAL A 137 -16.73 -1.80 -12.14
N LYS A 138 -17.98 -1.40 -12.29
CA LYS A 138 -18.38 -0.33 -13.23
C LYS A 138 -18.45 1.03 -12.55
N SER A 139 -18.61 1.04 -11.23
CA SER A 139 -18.62 2.25 -10.42
C SER A 139 -17.74 2.04 -9.21
N LEU A 140 -16.96 3.06 -8.87
CA LEU A 140 -16.04 3.00 -7.75
C LEU A 140 -16.77 2.77 -6.43
N ARG A 141 -17.99 3.27 -6.29
CA ARG A 141 -18.79 3.05 -5.09
C ARG A 141 -19.04 1.56 -4.79
N ASP A 142 -18.96 0.72 -5.82
CA ASP A 142 -19.19 -0.71 -5.67
C ASP A 142 -17.96 -1.49 -5.23
N TYR A 143 -16.81 -0.82 -5.15
CA TYR A 143 -15.57 -1.44 -4.69
C TYR A 143 -15.31 -1.05 -3.24
N PRO A 144 -15.28 -2.02 -2.30
CA PRO A 144 -15.26 -1.68 -0.86
C PRO A 144 -13.88 -1.34 -0.30
N LEU A 145 -12.79 -1.71 -0.96
CA LEU A 145 -11.45 -1.65 -0.38
C LEU A 145 -10.61 -0.50 -0.94
N TRP A 146 -11.12 0.71 -0.79
CA TRP A 146 -10.37 1.93 -1.11
C TRP A 146 -10.86 3.09 -0.24
N ASP A 147 -10.01 4.11 -0.08
CA ASP A 147 -10.40 5.37 0.56
C ASP A 147 -9.43 6.48 0.16
N ALA A 148 -9.83 7.72 0.39
CA ALA A 148 -9.02 8.90 0.12
C ALA A 148 -9.43 10.04 1.03
N ILE A 149 -8.45 10.81 1.51
CA ILE A 149 -8.72 11.93 2.44
C ILE A 149 -9.50 13.08 1.80
N TRP A 150 -9.54 13.13 0.47
CA TRP A 150 -10.26 14.21 -0.25
C TRP A 150 -11.75 13.93 -0.45
N LEU A 151 -12.24 12.82 0.06
CA LEU A 151 -13.66 12.43 -0.08
C LEU A 151 -14.39 12.49 1.24
#